data_c47446f993881cf507893e74bab00fcb
#
_entry.id   c47446f993881cf507893e74bab00fcb
#
_cell.length_a   1.000
_cell.length_b   1.000
_cell.length_c   1.000
_cell.angle_alpha   90.00
_cell.angle_beta   90.00
_cell.angle_gamma   90.00
#
_symmetry.space_group_name_H-M   'P 1'
#
loop_
_entity.id
_entity.type
_entity.pdbx_description
1 polymer ?
#
loop_
_entity_poly.entity_id
_entity_poly.type
_entity_poly.pdbx_seq_one_letter_code
_entity_poly.pdbx_strand_id
1 'polypeptide(L)'
;MNVSEALKTRITCRAFLDKPVPEATLRELMETAKYAPSGGNLQPWHVYALTGKRLEEFLGIIREKVKDNPFGEGTEYDIYPKGLTDPYRSRRFKCGEDMYASIGVAREDKAGRLQQFARNFEFFGAPVALFFAIDRQMGLGQWADLGMFMQSIMLLAREYGLHTAPQEAWAIWYKTIGEFLDMPDELMLFCGMGLGFMDESAPINRLRTERAPLEEIVSFQGF
;
A
#
# COMPACT_ATOMS: atom_id res chain seq x y z
N MET A 1 -3.52 18.39 12.37
CA MET A 1 -3.00 18.55 10.99
C MET A 1 -4.16 18.88 10.07
N ASN A 2 -4.03 19.81 9.13
CA ASN A 2 -5.09 20.04 8.15
C ASN A 2 -4.96 19.09 6.92
N VAL A 3 -6.04 18.96 6.14
CA VAL A 3 -6.09 18.03 5.00
C VAL A 3 -5.00 18.29 3.97
N SER A 4 -4.73 19.57 3.64
CA SER A 4 -3.68 19.94 2.68
C SER A 4 -2.30 19.54 3.16
N GLU A 5 -2.03 19.67 4.44
CA GLU A 5 -0.78 19.26 5.06
C GLU A 5 -0.65 17.73 5.05
N ALA A 6 -1.71 17.00 5.42
CA ALA A 6 -1.72 15.54 5.37
C ALA A 6 -1.44 15.03 3.95
N LEU A 7 -2.10 15.59 2.93
CA LEU A 7 -1.86 15.25 1.52
C LEU A 7 -0.42 15.49 1.06
N LYS A 8 0.17 16.64 1.43
CA LYS A 8 1.52 17.03 0.99
C LYS A 8 2.61 16.26 1.74
N THR A 9 2.36 15.85 2.99
CA THR A 9 3.37 15.21 3.84
C THR A 9 3.27 13.69 3.88
N ARG A 10 2.12 13.09 3.46
CA ARG A 10 2.06 11.65 3.37
C ARG A 10 3.04 11.12 2.32
N ILE A 11 3.70 10.04 2.66
CA ILE A 11 4.59 9.28 1.77
C ILE A 11 4.22 7.81 1.82
N THR A 12 4.73 7.02 0.92
CA THR A 12 4.83 5.57 1.12
C THR A 12 6.03 5.30 2.03
N CYS A 13 5.75 5.01 3.29
CA CYS A 13 6.78 4.73 4.29
C CYS A 13 7.38 3.34 4.05
N ARG A 14 8.71 3.24 3.92
CA ARG A 14 9.41 1.97 3.62
C ARG A 14 10.43 1.57 4.68
N ALA A 15 10.34 2.18 5.86
CA ALA A 15 11.02 1.76 7.07
C ALA A 15 10.20 2.25 8.26
N PHE A 16 9.78 1.34 9.10
CA PHE A 16 8.99 1.64 10.29
C PHE A 16 9.81 1.36 11.54
N LEU A 17 9.48 2.06 12.62
CA LEU A 17 9.99 1.77 13.96
C LEU A 17 9.28 0.53 14.51
N ASP A 18 10.00 -0.26 15.27
CA ASP A 18 9.43 -1.33 16.10
C ASP A 18 8.74 -0.71 17.32
N LYS A 19 7.61 -0.07 17.03
CA LYS A 19 6.78 0.62 18.04
C LYS A 19 5.34 0.22 17.81
N PRO A 20 4.67 -0.42 18.77
CA PRO A 20 3.31 -0.87 18.60
C PRO A 20 2.35 0.29 18.40
N VAL A 21 1.33 0.07 17.58
CA VAL A 21 0.19 0.97 17.43
C VAL A 21 -0.91 0.48 18.37
N PRO A 22 -1.42 1.32 19.28
CA PRO A 22 -2.50 0.91 20.17
C PRO A 22 -3.76 0.49 19.38
N GLU A 23 -4.40 -0.58 19.79
CA GLU A 23 -5.64 -1.06 19.14
C GLU A 23 -6.72 0.03 19.13
N ALA A 24 -6.85 0.79 20.20
CA ALA A 24 -7.81 1.90 20.27
C ALA A 24 -7.58 2.94 19.17
N THR A 25 -6.31 3.30 18.90
CA THR A 25 -5.94 4.23 17.82
C THR A 25 -6.32 3.67 16.46
N LEU A 26 -6.03 2.39 16.21
CA LEU A 26 -6.40 1.75 14.94
C LEU A 26 -7.92 1.70 14.76
N ARG A 27 -8.67 1.35 15.80
CA ARG A 27 -10.14 1.34 15.77
C ARG A 27 -10.72 2.72 15.50
N GLU A 28 -10.24 3.73 16.18
CA GLU A 28 -10.70 5.12 15.99
C GLU A 28 -10.41 5.61 14.56
N LEU A 29 -9.22 5.29 14.03
CA LEU A 29 -8.85 5.61 12.67
C LEU A 29 -9.81 4.94 11.67
N MET A 30 -10.09 3.64 11.82
CA MET A 30 -11.00 2.89 10.95
C MET A 30 -12.44 3.36 11.08
N GLU A 31 -12.89 3.67 12.31
CA GLU A 31 -14.21 4.21 12.58
C GLU A 31 -14.44 5.56 11.89
N THR A 32 -13.39 6.35 11.74
CA THR A 32 -13.44 7.61 10.99
C THR A 32 -13.33 7.37 9.49
N ALA A 33 -12.45 6.45 9.06
CA ALA A 33 -12.25 6.16 7.64
C ALA A 33 -13.50 5.61 6.94
N LYS A 34 -14.39 4.91 7.66
CA LYS A 34 -15.64 4.36 7.09
C LYS A 34 -16.59 5.42 6.51
N TYR A 35 -16.37 6.72 6.83
CA TYR A 35 -17.10 7.82 6.22
C TYR A 35 -16.59 8.19 4.82
N ALA A 36 -15.64 7.44 4.26
CA ALA A 36 -15.28 7.59 2.86
C ALA A 36 -16.51 7.41 1.96
N PRO A 37 -16.67 8.24 0.92
CA PRO A 37 -17.83 8.12 0.03
C PRO A 37 -17.72 6.87 -0.85
N SER A 38 -18.88 6.36 -1.28
CA SER A 38 -18.97 5.33 -2.31
C SER A 38 -20.23 5.52 -3.17
N GLY A 39 -20.19 5.08 -4.42
CA GLY A 39 -21.32 5.15 -5.33
C GLY A 39 -22.53 4.42 -4.75
N GLY A 40 -23.69 5.12 -4.66
CA GLY A 40 -24.89 4.55 -4.03
C GLY A 40 -24.73 4.12 -2.58
N ASN A 41 -23.67 4.57 -1.91
CA ASN A 41 -23.30 4.17 -0.54
C ASN A 41 -23.09 2.65 -0.38
N LEU A 42 -22.51 2.02 -1.41
CA LEU A 42 -22.28 0.56 -1.44
C LEU A 42 -21.26 0.08 -0.41
N GLN A 43 -20.28 0.94 -0.02
CA GLN A 43 -19.25 0.63 0.98
C GLN A 43 -18.54 -0.70 0.69
N PRO A 44 -17.92 -0.87 -0.50
CA PRO A 44 -17.51 -2.17 -1.03
C PRO A 44 -16.21 -2.72 -0.43
N TRP A 45 -15.66 -2.06 0.56
CA TRP A 45 -14.38 -2.41 1.17
C TRP A 45 -14.51 -3.46 2.27
N HIS A 46 -13.59 -4.42 2.24
CA HIS A 46 -13.34 -5.38 3.32
C HIS A 46 -11.89 -5.23 3.77
N VAL A 47 -11.66 -5.15 5.08
CA VAL A 47 -10.32 -4.96 5.65
C VAL A 47 -10.03 -6.01 6.69
N TYR A 48 -8.84 -6.62 6.56
CA TYR A 48 -8.29 -7.54 7.55
C TYR A 48 -7.06 -6.88 8.16
N ALA A 49 -7.05 -6.73 9.48
CA ALA A 49 -5.95 -6.12 10.21
C ALA A 49 -5.19 -7.17 11.03
N LEU A 50 -3.88 -7.25 10.82
CA LEU A 50 -2.98 -8.12 11.56
C LEU A 50 -1.99 -7.29 12.37
N THR A 51 -1.70 -7.74 13.59
CA THR A 51 -0.68 -7.15 14.46
C THR A 51 -0.12 -8.22 15.41
N GLY A 52 1.01 -7.93 16.06
CA GLY A 52 1.63 -8.78 17.07
C GLY A 52 1.82 -10.21 16.57
N LYS A 53 1.48 -11.17 17.43
CA LYS A 53 1.69 -12.60 17.16
C LYS A 53 1.06 -13.07 15.85
N ARG A 54 -0.15 -12.61 15.53
CA ARG A 54 -0.85 -13.04 14.30
C ARG A 54 -0.15 -12.53 13.04
N LEU A 55 0.42 -11.32 13.09
CA LEU A 55 1.25 -10.80 12.00
C LEU A 55 2.55 -11.60 11.87
N GLU A 56 3.22 -11.92 12.97
CA GLU A 56 4.44 -12.72 12.96
C GLU A 56 4.22 -14.12 12.38
N GLU A 57 3.12 -14.79 12.74
CA GLU A 57 2.72 -16.09 12.18
C GLU A 57 2.56 -15.99 10.65
N PHE A 58 1.84 -14.97 10.18
CA PHE A 58 1.66 -14.75 8.76
C PHE A 58 3.00 -14.51 8.03
N LEU A 59 3.84 -13.61 8.57
CA LEU A 59 5.14 -13.32 7.99
C LEU A 59 6.06 -14.55 7.99
N GLY A 60 5.95 -15.41 9.00
CA GLY A 60 6.65 -16.70 9.03
C GLY A 60 6.28 -17.58 7.85
N ILE A 61 4.99 -17.72 7.54
CA ILE A 61 4.50 -18.49 6.38
C ILE A 61 5.04 -17.91 5.07
N ILE A 62 4.97 -16.59 4.92
CA ILE A 62 5.45 -15.91 3.71
C ILE A 62 6.95 -16.08 3.52
N ARG A 63 7.76 -15.95 4.59
CA ARG A 63 9.22 -16.15 4.52
C ARG A 63 9.59 -17.54 4.02
N GLU A 64 8.87 -18.57 4.44
CA GLU A 64 9.11 -19.93 3.94
C GLU A 64 8.70 -20.06 2.47
N LYS A 65 7.52 -19.59 2.10
CA LYS A 65 7.04 -19.67 0.72
C LYS A 65 7.89 -18.87 -0.29
N VAL A 66 8.42 -17.71 0.10
CA VAL A 66 9.30 -16.88 -0.76
C VAL A 66 10.60 -17.59 -1.11
N LYS A 67 11.12 -18.49 -0.26
CA LYS A 67 12.34 -19.26 -0.56
C LYS A 67 12.15 -20.15 -1.80
N ASP A 68 10.99 -20.78 -1.89
CA ASP A 68 10.69 -21.73 -2.97
C ASP A 68 10.08 -21.03 -4.19
N ASN A 69 9.35 -19.94 -3.97
CA ASN A 69 8.66 -19.19 -5.01
C ASN A 69 8.77 -17.66 -4.82
N PRO A 70 9.90 -17.04 -5.16
CA PRO A 70 10.12 -15.60 -4.95
C PRO A 70 9.21 -14.70 -5.79
N PHE A 71 8.51 -15.25 -6.80
CA PHE A 71 7.59 -14.52 -7.66
C PHE A 71 6.12 -14.70 -7.29
N GLY A 72 5.84 -15.41 -6.19
CA GLY A 72 4.50 -15.60 -5.67
C GLY A 72 3.64 -16.59 -6.47
N GLU A 73 2.34 -16.52 -6.26
CA GLU A 73 1.33 -17.48 -6.76
C GLU A 73 0.58 -16.98 -7.99
N GLY A 74 1.03 -15.85 -8.57
CA GLY A 74 0.31 -15.11 -9.61
C GLY A 74 -0.56 -14.01 -9.03
N THR A 75 -1.42 -13.42 -9.86
CA THR A 75 -2.34 -12.34 -9.47
C THR A 75 -3.71 -12.55 -10.07
N GLU A 76 -4.75 -12.05 -9.44
CA GLU A 76 -6.12 -12.09 -9.95
C GLU A 76 -6.43 -10.90 -10.88
N TYR A 77 -5.56 -9.90 -10.89
CA TYR A 77 -5.65 -8.74 -11.77
C TYR A 77 -4.25 -8.26 -12.19
N ASP A 78 -4.16 -7.50 -13.26
CA ASP A 78 -2.89 -6.89 -13.69
C ASP A 78 -2.55 -5.69 -12.78
N ILE A 79 -1.52 -5.80 -11.92
CA ILE A 79 -1.04 -4.72 -11.03
C ILE A 79 -0.70 -3.45 -11.84
N TYR A 80 -0.12 -3.63 -13.01
CA TYR A 80 0.10 -2.56 -13.98
C TYR A 80 -0.44 -2.97 -15.34
N PRO A 81 -1.04 -2.03 -16.09
CA PRO A 81 -1.48 -2.32 -17.44
C PRO A 81 -0.33 -2.81 -18.32
N LYS A 82 -0.61 -3.82 -19.14
CA LYS A 82 0.35 -4.30 -20.14
C LYS A 82 0.58 -3.21 -21.20
N GLY A 83 1.84 -2.96 -21.57
CA GLY A 83 2.17 -2.00 -22.62
C GLY A 83 1.99 -0.54 -22.23
N LEU A 84 2.28 -0.17 -20.96
CA LEU A 84 2.30 1.23 -20.54
C LEU A 84 3.11 2.10 -21.51
N THR A 85 2.50 3.20 -21.97
CA THR A 85 3.13 4.23 -22.80
C THR A 85 3.47 5.46 -21.96
N ASP A 86 4.21 6.41 -22.55
CA ASP A 86 4.47 7.69 -21.90
C ASP A 86 3.19 8.55 -21.83
N PRO A 87 3.05 9.36 -20.79
CA PRO A 87 4.04 9.65 -19.74
C PRO A 87 4.07 8.63 -18.57
N TYR A 88 3.15 7.67 -18.55
CA TYR A 88 2.99 6.74 -17.40
C TYR A 88 4.20 5.83 -17.21
N ARG A 89 4.75 5.33 -18.32
CA ARG A 89 5.95 4.48 -18.31
C ARG A 89 7.15 5.21 -17.72
N SER A 90 7.42 6.43 -18.20
CA SER A 90 8.54 7.23 -17.73
C SER A 90 8.39 7.63 -16.26
N ARG A 91 7.18 8.01 -15.82
CA ARG A 91 6.90 8.33 -14.41
C ARG A 91 7.13 7.14 -13.49
N ARG A 92 6.63 5.95 -13.88
CA ARG A 92 6.86 4.71 -13.13
C ARG A 92 8.34 4.36 -13.03
N PHE A 93 9.05 4.44 -14.16
CA PHE A 93 10.47 4.17 -14.23
C PHE A 93 11.27 5.11 -13.32
N LYS A 94 11.04 6.42 -13.46
CA LYS A 94 11.72 7.44 -12.63
C LYS A 94 11.45 7.22 -11.14
N CYS A 95 10.22 6.97 -10.75
CA CYS A 95 9.86 6.70 -9.35
C CYS A 95 10.65 5.51 -8.77
N GLY A 96 10.84 4.45 -9.55
CA GLY A 96 11.65 3.29 -9.16
C GLY A 96 13.12 3.63 -9.02
N GLU A 97 13.71 4.30 -10.00
CA GLU A 97 15.12 4.67 -9.99
C GLU A 97 15.44 5.65 -8.83
N ASP A 98 14.61 6.67 -8.61
CA ASP A 98 14.77 7.61 -7.49
C ASP A 98 14.71 6.87 -6.13
N MET A 99 13.83 5.86 -6.01
CA MET A 99 13.73 5.06 -4.80
C MET A 99 15.01 4.25 -4.52
N TYR A 100 15.53 3.53 -5.53
CA TYR A 100 16.76 2.76 -5.37
C TYR A 100 17.97 3.66 -5.14
N ALA A 101 18.06 4.79 -5.84
CA ALA A 101 19.11 5.77 -5.64
C ALA A 101 19.11 6.32 -4.20
N SER A 102 17.93 6.54 -3.60
CA SER A 102 17.82 7.04 -2.21
C SER A 102 18.44 6.13 -1.16
N ILE A 103 18.65 4.86 -1.48
CA ILE A 103 19.30 3.86 -0.62
C ILE A 103 20.63 3.36 -1.18
N GLY A 104 21.19 4.04 -2.18
CA GLY A 104 22.49 3.71 -2.75
C GLY A 104 22.52 2.40 -3.55
N VAL A 105 21.36 1.89 -4.00
CA VAL A 105 21.29 0.67 -4.83
C VAL A 105 21.36 1.05 -6.31
N ALA A 106 22.48 0.72 -6.94
CA ALA A 106 22.70 0.99 -8.36
C ALA A 106 21.75 0.20 -9.27
N ARG A 107 21.61 0.65 -10.52
CA ARG A 107 20.74 -0.02 -11.50
C ARG A 107 21.22 -1.43 -11.83
N GLU A 108 22.51 -1.65 -11.86
CA GLU A 108 23.17 -2.91 -12.15
C GLU A 108 23.14 -3.89 -10.99
N ASP A 109 22.91 -3.39 -9.76
CA ASP A 109 22.81 -4.22 -8.56
C ASP A 109 21.43 -4.89 -8.47
N LYS A 110 21.26 -5.94 -9.26
CA LYS A 110 20.02 -6.73 -9.30
C LYS A 110 19.72 -7.41 -7.95
N ALA A 111 20.75 -7.82 -7.22
CA ALA A 111 20.60 -8.48 -5.94
C ALA A 111 20.07 -7.50 -4.88
N GLY A 112 20.67 -6.32 -4.76
CA GLY A 112 20.19 -5.27 -3.86
C GLY A 112 18.76 -4.81 -4.20
N ARG A 113 18.43 -4.71 -5.49
CA ARG A 113 17.06 -4.40 -5.93
C ARG A 113 16.06 -5.49 -5.54
N LEU A 114 16.41 -6.76 -5.72
CA LEU A 114 15.57 -7.88 -5.29
C LEU A 114 15.39 -7.92 -3.77
N GLN A 115 16.46 -7.69 -3.03
CA GLN A 115 16.41 -7.60 -1.56
C GLN A 115 15.49 -6.47 -1.08
N GLN A 116 15.59 -5.28 -1.69
CA GLN A 116 14.69 -4.17 -1.37
C GLN A 116 13.24 -4.48 -1.75
N PHE A 117 13.01 -5.15 -2.88
CA PHE A 117 11.68 -5.57 -3.29
C PHE A 117 11.09 -6.59 -2.29
N ALA A 118 11.89 -7.55 -1.82
CA ALA A 118 11.46 -8.55 -0.86
C ALA A 118 10.97 -7.95 0.47
N ARG A 119 11.44 -6.74 0.84
CA ARG A 119 10.95 -6.02 2.02
C ARG A 119 9.47 -5.66 1.97
N ASN A 120 8.85 -5.67 0.76
CA ASN A 120 7.40 -5.57 0.67
C ASN A 120 6.71 -6.69 1.46
N PHE A 121 7.27 -7.89 1.43
CA PHE A 121 6.73 -9.07 2.11
C PHE A 121 7.06 -9.16 3.60
N GLU A 122 7.53 -8.06 4.16
CA GLU A 122 7.70 -7.81 5.58
C GLU A 122 7.00 -6.52 6.01
N PHE A 123 6.10 -5.96 5.17
CA PHE A 123 5.46 -4.66 5.36
C PHE A 123 6.45 -3.55 5.72
N PHE A 124 7.73 -3.68 5.29
CA PHE A 124 8.83 -2.77 5.63
C PHE A 124 9.08 -2.62 7.14
N GLY A 125 8.70 -3.62 7.95
CA GLY A 125 8.80 -3.62 9.41
C GLY A 125 7.63 -2.92 10.11
N ALA A 126 6.51 -2.67 9.42
CA ALA A 126 5.33 -2.07 10.05
C ALA A 126 4.73 -2.99 11.13
N PRO A 127 4.35 -2.47 12.30
CA PRO A 127 3.74 -3.25 13.39
C PRO A 127 2.27 -3.61 13.11
N VAL A 128 1.64 -3.00 12.11
CA VAL A 128 0.28 -3.31 11.66
C VAL A 128 0.31 -3.55 10.16
N ALA A 129 -0.30 -4.64 9.75
CA ALA A 129 -0.58 -4.98 8.36
C ALA A 129 -2.09 -4.94 8.12
N LEU A 130 -2.49 -4.25 7.07
CA LEU A 130 -3.87 -4.22 6.59
C LEU A 130 -3.91 -4.91 5.23
N PHE A 131 -4.88 -5.79 5.02
CA PHE A 131 -5.22 -6.32 3.71
C PHE A 131 -6.59 -5.79 3.29
N PHE A 132 -6.67 -5.37 2.05
CA PHE A 132 -7.87 -4.81 1.44
C PHE A 132 -8.41 -5.78 0.40
N ALA A 133 -9.68 -6.10 0.53
CA ALA A 133 -10.39 -6.94 -0.41
C ALA A 133 -11.70 -6.28 -0.85
N ILE A 134 -12.21 -6.73 -1.98
CA ILE A 134 -13.45 -6.26 -2.58
C ILE A 134 -14.22 -7.46 -3.13
N ASP A 135 -15.54 -7.40 -3.11
CA ASP A 135 -16.37 -8.45 -3.70
C ASP A 135 -16.16 -8.50 -5.23
N ARG A 136 -16.05 -9.73 -5.77
CA ARG A 136 -15.74 -9.99 -7.20
C ARG A 136 -16.79 -9.47 -8.17
N GLN A 137 -18.02 -9.21 -7.72
CA GLN A 137 -19.05 -8.60 -8.55
C GLN A 137 -18.85 -7.09 -8.78
N MET A 138 -17.94 -6.45 -8.04
CA MET A 138 -17.73 -5.00 -8.09
C MET A 138 -17.01 -4.58 -9.36
N GLY A 139 -17.46 -3.47 -9.94
CA GLY A 139 -16.91 -2.88 -11.16
C GLY A 139 -15.91 -1.73 -10.89
N LEU A 140 -15.48 -1.06 -11.96
CA LEU A 140 -14.46 0.01 -11.89
C LEU A 140 -14.82 1.15 -10.93
N GLY A 141 -16.12 1.50 -10.81
CA GLY A 141 -16.56 2.53 -9.88
C GLY A 141 -16.27 2.16 -8.44
N GLN A 142 -16.51 0.92 -8.05
CA GLN A 142 -16.29 0.45 -6.68
C GLN A 142 -14.82 0.23 -6.35
N TRP A 143 -14.00 -0.06 -7.35
CA TRP A 143 -12.55 -0.03 -7.21
C TRP A 143 -12.03 1.38 -6.90
N ALA A 144 -12.63 2.42 -7.52
CA ALA A 144 -12.34 3.81 -7.18
C ALA A 144 -12.79 4.13 -5.75
N ASP A 145 -13.98 3.64 -5.32
CA ASP A 145 -14.49 3.79 -3.96
C ASP A 145 -13.51 3.18 -2.93
N LEU A 146 -13.00 1.97 -3.20
CA LEU A 146 -11.98 1.33 -2.36
C LEU A 146 -10.70 2.20 -2.26
N GLY A 147 -10.27 2.78 -3.37
CA GLY A 147 -9.14 3.72 -3.40
C GLY A 147 -9.39 4.97 -2.55
N MET A 148 -10.60 5.53 -2.55
CA MET A 148 -11.00 6.66 -1.70
C MET A 148 -10.98 6.28 -0.22
N PHE A 149 -11.45 5.10 0.14
CA PHE A 149 -11.38 4.57 1.50
C PHE A 149 -9.93 4.41 1.97
N MET A 150 -9.08 3.79 1.15
CA MET A 150 -7.66 3.64 1.44
C MET A 150 -6.96 5.01 1.61
N GLN A 151 -7.27 5.99 0.75
CA GLN A 151 -6.73 7.33 0.87
C GLN A 151 -7.18 8.00 2.16
N SER A 152 -8.43 7.79 2.60
CA SER A 152 -8.92 8.30 3.89
C SER A 152 -8.11 7.74 5.06
N ILE A 153 -7.82 6.44 5.07
CA ILE A 153 -6.93 5.83 6.07
C ILE A 153 -5.54 6.48 6.04
N MET A 154 -4.95 6.67 4.85
CA MET A 154 -3.61 7.25 4.70
C MET A 154 -3.54 8.69 5.22
N LEU A 155 -4.60 9.48 5.06
CA LEU A 155 -4.66 10.86 5.55
C LEU A 155 -4.88 10.89 7.06
N LEU A 156 -5.83 10.12 7.57
CA LEU A 156 -6.13 10.02 9.00
C LEU A 156 -4.92 9.52 9.80
N ALA A 157 -4.17 8.56 9.27
CA ALA A 157 -2.95 8.08 9.91
C ALA A 157 -1.99 9.24 10.26
N ARG A 158 -1.94 10.29 9.42
CA ARG A 158 -1.08 11.46 9.68
C ARG A 158 -1.48 12.24 10.94
N GLU A 159 -2.76 12.28 11.30
CA GLU A 159 -3.24 12.94 12.51
C GLU A 159 -2.72 12.27 13.78
N TYR A 160 -2.55 10.94 13.72
CA TYR A 160 -2.02 10.13 14.83
C TYR A 160 -0.48 10.01 14.81
N GLY A 161 0.21 10.78 13.94
CA GLY A 161 1.66 10.66 13.75
C GLY A 161 2.09 9.35 13.10
N LEU A 162 1.15 8.62 12.52
CA LEU A 162 1.39 7.36 11.81
C LEU A 162 1.65 7.61 10.32
N HIS A 163 2.26 6.62 9.70
CA HIS A 163 2.52 6.56 8.27
C HIS A 163 2.03 5.24 7.69
N THR A 164 1.89 5.20 6.38
CA THR A 164 1.37 4.03 5.66
C THR A 164 2.25 3.68 4.47
N ALA A 165 2.18 2.42 4.07
CA ALA A 165 2.81 1.89 2.87
C ALA A 165 1.83 0.99 2.11
N PRO A 166 0.98 1.52 1.20
CA PRO A 166 0.15 0.68 0.35
C PRO A 166 1.02 -0.12 -0.62
N GLN A 167 0.72 -1.41 -0.78
CA GLN A 167 1.57 -2.39 -1.45
C GLN A 167 0.73 -3.38 -2.28
N GLU A 168 0.56 -3.10 -3.57
CA GLU A 168 -0.06 -4.06 -4.50
C GLU A 168 0.80 -5.31 -4.71
N ALA A 169 2.08 -5.27 -4.33
CA ALA A 169 2.95 -6.44 -4.35
C ALA A 169 2.36 -7.65 -3.62
N TRP A 170 1.52 -7.45 -2.61
CA TRP A 170 0.85 -8.52 -1.89
C TRP A 170 -0.15 -9.30 -2.74
N ALA A 171 -0.64 -8.74 -3.85
CA ALA A 171 -1.55 -9.44 -4.75
C ALA A 171 -0.96 -10.75 -5.33
N ILE A 172 0.37 -10.87 -5.38
CA ILE A 172 1.03 -12.11 -5.84
C ILE A 172 0.92 -13.27 -4.84
N TRP A 173 0.46 -13.02 -3.63
CA TRP A 173 0.27 -14.01 -2.56
C TRP A 173 -1.21 -14.20 -2.20
N TYR A 174 -2.12 -13.90 -3.12
CA TYR A 174 -3.56 -13.86 -2.86
C TYR A 174 -4.14 -15.15 -2.29
N LYS A 175 -3.66 -16.32 -2.73
CA LYS A 175 -4.12 -17.62 -2.21
C LYS A 175 -3.69 -17.81 -0.76
N THR A 176 -2.41 -17.62 -0.49
CA THR A 176 -1.87 -17.76 0.87
C THR A 176 -2.54 -16.78 1.84
N ILE A 177 -2.77 -15.54 1.40
CA ILE A 177 -3.45 -14.53 2.21
C ILE A 177 -4.90 -14.93 2.44
N GLY A 178 -5.62 -15.36 1.39
CA GLY A 178 -7.00 -15.80 1.49
C GLY A 178 -7.16 -16.99 2.46
N GLU A 179 -6.32 -18.00 2.35
CA GLU A 179 -6.29 -19.16 3.25
C GLU A 179 -5.99 -18.75 4.70
N PHE A 180 -4.98 -17.89 4.91
CA PHE A 180 -4.60 -17.47 6.27
C PHE A 180 -5.67 -16.62 6.97
N LEU A 181 -6.40 -15.82 6.20
CA LEU A 181 -7.43 -14.90 6.72
C LEU A 181 -8.84 -15.50 6.71
N ASP A 182 -9.00 -16.74 6.25
CA ASP A 182 -10.31 -17.36 6.03
C ASP A 182 -11.23 -16.46 5.17
N MET A 183 -10.65 -15.89 4.11
CA MET A 183 -11.40 -14.99 3.21
C MET A 183 -12.46 -15.78 2.44
N PRO A 184 -13.72 -15.30 2.41
CA PRO A 184 -14.75 -15.87 1.54
C PRO A 184 -14.35 -15.84 0.06
N ASP A 185 -14.75 -16.85 -0.71
CA ASP A 185 -14.42 -16.98 -2.14
C ASP A 185 -14.96 -15.82 -2.99
N GLU A 186 -16.01 -15.14 -2.51
CA GLU A 186 -16.60 -13.96 -3.14
C GLU A 186 -15.66 -12.74 -3.10
N LEU A 187 -14.71 -12.73 -2.18
CA LEU A 187 -13.78 -11.61 -2.07
C LEU A 187 -12.53 -11.83 -2.93
N MET A 188 -12.06 -10.77 -3.51
CA MET A 188 -10.80 -10.69 -4.22
C MET A 188 -9.85 -9.78 -3.45
N LEU A 189 -8.63 -10.26 -3.21
CA LEU A 189 -7.58 -9.45 -2.59
C LEU A 189 -7.14 -8.35 -3.55
N PHE A 190 -7.18 -7.08 -3.08
CA PHE A 190 -6.61 -5.98 -3.83
C PHE A 190 -5.14 -5.76 -3.48
N CYS A 191 -4.84 -5.42 -2.24
CA CYS A 191 -3.48 -5.09 -1.83
C CYS A 191 -3.29 -5.22 -0.32
N GLY A 192 -2.04 -5.05 0.13
CA GLY A 192 -1.72 -4.81 1.54
C GLY A 192 -1.36 -3.36 1.82
N MET A 193 -1.30 -3.00 3.10
CA MET A 193 -0.79 -1.70 3.56
C MET A 193 -0.13 -1.87 4.92
N GLY A 194 1.17 -1.57 5.01
CA GLY A 194 1.83 -1.40 6.31
C GLY A 194 1.41 -0.11 6.98
N LEU A 195 1.21 -0.11 8.29
CA LEU A 195 0.86 1.05 9.10
C LEU A 195 1.68 1.06 10.40
N GLY A 196 2.25 2.22 10.75
CA GLY A 196 3.08 2.37 11.94
C GLY A 196 3.76 3.72 12.03
N PHE A 197 4.68 3.85 12.99
CA PHE A 197 5.52 5.03 13.14
C PHE A 197 6.71 4.96 12.18
N MET A 198 6.94 6.03 11.42
CA MET A 198 8.03 6.12 10.45
C MET A 198 9.38 6.18 11.16
N ASP A 199 10.36 5.44 10.65
CA ASP A 199 11.76 5.69 10.95
C ASP A 199 12.26 6.87 10.10
N GLU A 200 12.37 8.05 10.72
CA GLU A 200 12.82 9.29 10.07
C GLU A 200 14.32 9.25 9.71
N SER A 201 15.08 8.38 10.36
CA SER A 201 16.52 8.22 10.09
C SER A 201 16.77 7.48 8.77
N ALA A 202 15.84 6.64 8.33
CA ALA A 202 15.98 5.79 7.16
C ALA A 202 15.99 6.63 5.86
N PRO A 203 17.04 6.53 5.03
CA PRO A 203 17.17 7.33 3.80
C PRO A 203 15.99 7.16 2.84
N ILE A 204 15.42 5.95 2.74
CA ILE A 204 14.30 5.64 1.85
C ILE A 204 13.04 6.47 2.17
N ASN A 205 12.86 6.88 3.43
CA ASN A 205 11.72 7.68 3.87
C ASN A 205 11.90 9.17 3.58
N ARG A 206 13.08 9.60 3.10
CA ARG A 206 13.34 10.97 2.66
C ARG A 206 12.91 11.20 1.21
N LEU A 207 12.63 10.15 0.46
CA LEU A 207 12.19 10.26 -0.93
C LEU A 207 10.88 11.06 -1.01
N ARG A 208 10.87 12.04 -1.91
CA ARG A 208 9.67 12.78 -2.33
C ARG A 208 9.52 12.63 -3.83
N THR A 209 8.46 11.96 -4.24
CA THR A 209 8.17 11.75 -5.66
C THR A 209 7.58 13.00 -6.29
N GLU A 210 7.98 13.29 -7.50
CA GLU A 210 7.44 14.39 -8.30
C GLU A 210 5.94 14.21 -8.60
N ARG A 211 5.31 15.29 -9.00
CA ARG A 211 3.94 15.30 -9.52
C ARG A 211 3.95 15.97 -10.89
N ALA A 212 3.04 15.55 -11.74
CA ALA A 212 2.81 16.21 -13.01
C ALA A 212 2.41 17.68 -12.77
N PRO A 213 2.79 18.60 -13.68
CA PRO A 213 2.26 19.96 -13.69
C PRO A 213 0.73 19.94 -13.72
N LEU A 214 0.12 20.97 -13.09
CA LEU A 214 -1.33 21.04 -12.99
C LEU A 214 -2.03 21.01 -14.36
N GLU A 215 -1.42 21.67 -15.33
CA GLU A 215 -1.90 21.82 -16.70
C GLU A 215 -1.97 20.49 -17.48
N GLU A 216 -1.19 19.48 -17.05
CA GLU A 216 -1.26 18.13 -17.63
C GLU A 216 -2.46 17.32 -17.12
N ILE A 217 -3.03 17.68 -15.97
CA ILE A 217 -4.06 16.89 -15.28
C ILE A 217 -5.38 17.62 -15.13
N VAL A 218 -5.41 18.95 -15.29
CA VAL A 218 -6.62 19.77 -15.15
C VAL A 218 -6.73 20.73 -16.31
N SER A 219 -7.89 20.76 -16.96
CA SER A 219 -8.27 21.80 -17.94
C SER A 219 -9.30 22.71 -17.30
N PHE A 220 -8.96 23.99 -17.16
CA PHE A 220 -9.86 25.02 -16.69
C PHE A 220 -10.65 25.60 -17.87
N GLN A 221 -11.97 25.64 -17.74
CA GLN A 221 -12.85 26.23 -18.78
C GLN A 221 -13.83 27.19 -18.12
N GLY A 222 -14.02 28.36 -18.73
CA GLY A 222 -14.97 29.37 -18.25
C GLY A 222 -14.45 30.25 -17.09
N PHE A 223 -13.14 30.29 -16.88
CA PHE A 223 -12.46 31.16 -15.90
C PHE A 223 -11.73 32.29 -16.61
#